data_a425c3e161b50bcd20e742c909cf5799
#
_entry.id   a425c3e161b50bcd20e742c909cf5799
#
_cell.length_a   1.000
_cell.length_b   1.000
_cell.length_c   1.000
_cell.angle_alpha   90.00
_cell.angle_beta   90.00
_cell.angle_gamma   90.00
#
_symmetry.space_group_name_H-M   'P 1'
#
loop_
_entity.id
_entity.type
_entity.pdbx_description
1 polymer ?
#
loop_
_entity_poly.entity_id
_entity_poly.type
_entity_poly.pdbx_seq_one_letter_code
_entity_poly.pdbx_strand_id
1 'polypeptide(L)'
;MVIKPTYDDANLILRLYEMRREDKMRTARDWFAQNFHFKTMEDYNRQCPASSSMNAYSRMVMSYWEMVASFITSGGLHQELFFQSGMEMLFVWERIRDLVPQIREANKNPTSFQNLETVANDYIKWLDTRAPEAHAAFAARIG
;
A
#
# COMPACT_ATOMS: atom_id res chain seq x y z
N MET A 1 26.38 5.10 7.43
CA MET A 1 26.69 5.12 5.99
C MET A 1 25.41 5.29 5.20
N VAL A 2 25.40 6.25 4.27
CA VAL A 2 24.25 6.46 3.40
C VAL A 2 24.35 5.50 2.21
N ILE A 3 23.32 4.67 2.04
CA ILE A 3 23.26 3.77 0.90
C ILE A 3 22.65 4.55 -0.27
N LYS A 4 23.34 4.58 -1.40
CA LYS A 4 22.85 5.25 -2.59
C LYS A 4 22.00 4.30 -3.41
N PRO A 5 20.94 4.79 -4.07
CA PRO A 5 20.20 3.97 -5.01
C PRO A 5 21.06 3.58 -6.20
N THR A 6 20.68 2.48 -6.84
CA THR A 6 21.39 1.96 -8.00
C THR A 6 20.46 1.99 -9.21
N TYR A 7 21.04 1.68 -10.39
CA TYR A 7 20.27 1.51 -11.59
C TYR A 7 19.23 0.40 -11.44
N ASP A 8 19.55 -0.66 -10.69
CA ASP A 8 18.60 -1.74 -10.42
C ASP A 8 17.40 -1.26 -9.63
N ASP A 9 17.59 -0.35 -8.68
CA ASP A 9 16.48 0.25 -7.94
C ASP A 9 15.54 1.00 -8.88
N ALA A 10 16.12 1.82 -9.77
CA ALA A 10 15.32 2.58 -10.73
C ALA A 10 14.57 1.65 -11.70
N ASN A 11 15.22 0.59 -12.17
CA ASN A 11 14.58 -0.39 -13.03
C ASN A 11 13.44 -1.12 -12.34
N LEU A 12 13.61 -1.49 -11.08
CA LEU A 12 12.55 -2.15 -10.34
C LEU A 12 11.35 -1.22 -10.17
N ILE A 13 11.57 0.04 -9.87
CA ILE A 13 10.49 1.03 -9.75
C ILE A 13 9.73 1.14 -11.08
N LEU A 14 10.45 1.22 -12.21
CA LEU A 14 9.80 1.28 -13.52
C LEU A 14 9.00 0.02 -13.81
N ARG A 15 9.53 -1.16 -13.46
CA ARG A 15 8.82 -2.41 -13.65
C ARG A 15 7.55 -2.46 -12.79
N LEU A 16 7.64 -2.04 -11.54
CA LEU A 16 6.47 -1.98 -10.66
C LEU A 16 5.42 -1.01 -11.19
N TYR A 17 5.85 0.11 -11.75
CA TYR A 17 4.96 1.07 -12.38
C TYR A 17 4.24 0.44 -13.58
N GLU A 18 4.96 -0.29 -14.43
CA GLU A 18 4.36 -0.96 -15.59
C GLU A 18 3.34 -2.02 -15.15
N MET A 19 3.65 -2.77 -14.10
CA MET A 19 2.75 -3.80 -13.58
C MET A 19 1.41 -3.21 -13.11
N ARG A 20 1.43 -2.00 -12.54
CA ARG A 20 0.21 -1.33 -12.12
C ARG A 20 -0.65 -0.91 -13.29
N ARG A 21 -0.07 -0.78 -14.46
CA ARG A 21 -0.77 -0.31 -15.66
C ARG A 21 -1.34 -1.46 -16.49
N GLU A 22 -1.08 -2.70 -16.12
CA GLU A 22 -1.71 -3.85 -16.74
C GLU A 22 -3.22 -3.76 -16.53
N ASP A 23 -4.01 -4.18 -17.52
CA ASP A 23 -5.47 -3.93 -17.57
C ASP A 23 -6.21 -4.38 -16.32
N LYS A 24 -5.95 -5.60 -15.85
CA LYS A 24 -6.64 -6.12 -14.67
C LYS A 24 -6.26 -5.35 -13.41
N MET A 25 -4.99 -5.01 -13.31
CA MET A 25 -4.52 -4.24 -12.15
C MET A 25 -5.08 -2.82 -12.18
N ARG A 26 -5.19 -2.21 -13.34
CA ARG A 26 -5.81 -0.89 -13.48
C ARG A 26 -7.28 -0.92 -13.04
N THR A 27 -8.01 -1.95 -13.46
CA THR A 27 -9.39 -2.12 -13.05
C THR A 27 -9.50 -2.28 -11.53
N ALA A 28 -8.63 -3.10 -10.94
CA ALA A 28 -8.63 -3.30 -9.49
C ALA A 28 -8.30 -2.00 -8.75
N ARG A 29 -7.31 -1.26 -9.22
CA ARG A 29 -6.91 0.01 -8.59
C ARG A 29 -8.02 1.07 -8.70
N ASP A 30 -8.67 1.17 -9.86
CA ASP A 30 -9.78 2.09 -10.04
C ASP A 30 -10.93 1.76 -9.09
N TRP A 31 -11.28 0.48 -9.00
CA TRP A 31 -12.32 0.06 -8.07
C TRP A 31 -11.93 0.40 -6.63
N PHE A 32 -10.70 0.10 -6.25
CA PHE A 32 -10.21 0.34 -4.89
C PHE A 32 -10.29 1.83 -4.53
N ALA A 33 -9.82 2.69 -5.42
CA ALA A 33 -9.81 4.12 -5.18
C ALA A 33 -11.21 4.69 -5.00
N GLN A 34 -12.18 4.17 -5.75
CA GLN A 34 -13.54 4.70 -5.74
C GLN A 34 -14.41 4.07 -4.64
N ASN A 35 -14.14 2.83 -4.26
CA ASN A 35 -15.10 2.06 -3.47
C ASN A 35 -14.58 1.51 -2.14
N PHE A 36 -13.27 1.48 -1.93
CA PHE A 36 -12.73 0.88 -0.71
C PHE A 36 -12.79 1.87 0.46
N HIS A 37 -13.92 1.87 1.17
CA HIS A 37 -14.18 2.73 2.33
C HIS A 37 -14.82 1.90 3.43
N PHE A 38 -14.02 1.03 4.09
CA PHE A 38 -14.54 0.15 5.11
C PHE A 38 -13.85 0.41 6.43
N LYS A 39 -14.63 0.49 7.52
CA LYS A 39 -14.10 0.67 8.86
C LYS A 39 -14.00 -0.65 9.61
N THR A 40 -14.79 -1.67 9.21
CA THR A 40 -14.81 -2.97 9.86
C THR A 40 -14.74 -4.08 8.84
N MET A 41 -14.22 -5.23 9.28
CA MET A 41 -14.20 -6.42 8.43
C MET A 41 -15.61 -6.95 8.16
N GLU A 42 -16.54 -6.70 9.07
CA GLU A 42 -17.94 -7.07 8.85
C GLU A 42 -18.50 -6.36 7.62
N ASP A 43 -18.29 -5.03 7.53
CA ASP A 43 -18.71 -4.25 6.36
C ASP A 43 -18.02 -4.72 5.09
N TYR A 44 -16.70 -4.95 5.18
CA TYR A 44 -15.93 -5.43 4.04
C TYR A 44 -16.47 -6.77 3.54
N ASN A 45 -16.66 -7.73 4.45
CA ASN A 45 -17.13 -9.06 4.07
C ASN A 45 -18.53 -9.05 3.48
N ARG A 46 -19.39 -8.13 3.98
CA ARG A 46 -20.75 -8.00 3.47
C ARG A 46 -20.77 -7.46 2.04
N GLN A 47 -19.96 -6.43 1.77
CA GLN A 47 -19.95 -5.77 0.47
C GLN A 47 -19.02 -6.44 -0.53
N CYS A 48 -18.02 -7.18 -0.05
CA CYS A 48 -17.04 -7.87 -0.87
C CYS A 48 -16.97 -9.36 -0.50
N PRO A 49 -18.04 -10.11 -0.79
CA PRO A 49 -18.03 -11.56 -0.48
C PRO A 49 -16.86 -12.27 -1.13
N ALA A 50 -16.40 -13.36 -0.52
CA ALA A 50 -15.18 -14.06 -0.93
C ALA A 50 -15.13 -14.43 -2.40
N SER A 51 -16.27 -14.69 -3.03
CA SER A 51 -16.36 -15.07 -4.45
C SER A 51 -16.57 -13.89 -5.40
N SER A 52 -16.65 -12.66 -4.87
CA SER A 52 -16.97 -11.50 -5.69
C SER A 52 -15.73 -10.92 -6.38
N SER A 53 -15.96 -10.19 -7.48
CA SER A 53 -14.91 -9.44 -8.16
C SER A 53 -14.32 -8.37 -7.25
N MET A 54 -15.15 -7.73 -6.44
CA MET A 54 -14.68 -6.70 -5.50
C MET A 54 -13.69 -7.25 -4.50
N ASN A 55 -13.94 -8.46 -3.99
CA ASN A 55 -12.99 -9.12 -3.10
C ASN A 55 -11.66 -9.39 -3.82
N ALA A 56 -11.73 -9.89 -5.07
CA ALA A 56 -10.53 -10.15 -5.85
C ALA A 56 -9.73 -8.85 -6.10
N TYR A 57 -10.41 -7.76 -6.44
CA TYR A 57 -9.75 -6.48 -6.68
C TYR A 57 -9.04 -5.97 -5.42
N SER A 58 -9.72 -6.02 -4.28
CA SER A 58 -9.11 -5.56 -3.03
C SER A 58 -7.88 -6.38 -2.66
N ARG A 59 -7.94 -7.71 -2.83
CA ARG A 59 -6.79 -8.57 -2.55
C ARG A 59 -5.64 -8.30 -3.51
N MET A 60 -5.93 -8.05 -4.79
CA MET A 60 -4.90 -7.70 -5.77
C MET A 60 -4.15 -6.43 -5.36
N VAL A 61 -4.89 -5.39 -4.98
CA VAL A 61 -4.27 -4.12 -4.59
C VAL A 61 -3.48 -4.27 -3.30
N MET A 62 -4.07 -4.86 -2.27
CA MET A 62 -3.42 -4.99 -0.97
C MET A 62 -2.17 -5.87 -1.04
N SER A 63 -2.26 -7.02 -1.73
CA SER A 63 -1.11 -7.92 -1.84
C SER A 63 0.01 -7.34 -2.69
N TYR A 64 -0.34 -6.57 -3.73
CA TYR A 64 0.66 -5.90 -4.54
C TYR A 64 1.52 -4.95 -3.69
N TRP A 65 0.88 -4.12 -2.88
CA TRP A 65 1.63 -3.14 -2.08
C TRP A 65 2.37 -3.77 -0.90
N GLU A 66 1.83 -4.84 -0.34
CA GLU A 66 2.59 -5.61 0.66
C GLU A 66 3.84 -6.23 0.02
N MET A 67 3.74 -6.74 -1.20
CA MET A 67 4.89 -7.26 -1.94
C MET A 67 5.95 -6.17 -2.17
N VAL A 68 5.53 -5.01 -2.66
CA VAL A 68 6.45 -3.89 -2.89
C VAL A 68 7.15 -3.49 -1.58
N ALA A 69 6.38 -3.42 -0.49
CA ALA A 69 6.93 -3.10 0.82
C ALA A 69 7.95 -4.15 1.26
N SER A 70 7.72 -5.43 0.96
CA SER A 70 8.66 -6.49 1.31
C SER A 70 9.99 -6.35 0.59
N PHE A 71 10.00 -5.82 -0.63
CA PHE A 71 11.25 -5.53 -1.34
C PHE A 71 12.04 -4.46 -0.61
N ILE A 72 11.36 -3.47 -0.07
CA ILE A 72 12.01 -2.38 0.67
C ILE A 72 12.55 -2.88 2.01
N THR A 73 11.74 -3.58 2.78
CA THR A 73 12.16 -4.06 4.10
C THR A 73 13.27 -5.09 4.02
N SER A 74 13.34 -5.84 2.91
CA SER A 74 14.40 -6.84 2.68
C SER A 74 15.68 -6.25 2.08
N GLY A 75 15.69 -4.96 1.76
CA GLY A 75 16.85 -4.31 1.17
C GLY A 75 16.98 -4.46 -0.34
N GLY A 76 15.96 -5.03 -1.01
CA GLY A 76 15.98 -5.20 -2.46
C GLY A 76 15.57 -3.96 -3.24
N LEU A 77 15.01 -2.97 -2.57
CA LEU A 77 14.58 -1.72 -3.19
C LEU A 77 14.92 -0.56 -2.28
N HIS A 78 15.58 0.46 -2.83
CA HIS A 78 16.00 1.64 -2.08
C HIS A 78 14.79 2.46 -1.63
N GLN A 79 14.67 2.66 -0.33
CA GLN A 79 13.47 3.25 0.29
C GLN A 79 13.25 4.70 -0.14
N GLU A 80 14.26 5.55 -0.03
CA GLU A 80 14.08 6.98 -0.35
C GLU A 80 13.79 7.22 -1.82
N LEU A 81 14.44 6.45 -2.70
CA LEU A 81 14.13 6.56 -4.12
C LEU A 81 12.68 6.19 -4.39
N PHE A 82 12.22 5.12 -3.77
CA PHE A 82 10.82 4.71 -3.92
C PHE A 82 9.86 5.79 -3.41
N PHE A 83 10.18 6.41 -2.27
CA PHE A 83 9.30 7.42 -1.67
C PHE A 83 9.03 8.60 -2.60
N GLN A 84 9.95 8.90 -3.50
CA GLN A 84 9.79 10.05 -4.40
C GLN A 84 8.65 9.86 -5.41
N SER A 85 8.21 8.62 -5.64
CA SER A 85 7.15 8.33 -6.62
C SER A 85 6.12 7.31 -6.10
N GLY A 86 6.16 6.96 -4.83
CA GLY A 86 5.37 5.86 -4.27
C GLY A 86 4.13 6.25 -3.49
N MET A 87 3.56 7.42 -3.71
CA MET A 87 2.42 7.91 -2.90
C MET A 87 1.22 6.99 -2.91
N GLU A 88 1.03 6.19 -3.96
CA GLU A 88 -0.11 5.27 -3.98
C GLU A 88 -0.01 4.20 -2.88
N MET A 89 1.19 3.81 -2.49
CA MET A 89 1.36 2.91 -1.36
C MET A 89 0.77 3.53 -0.08
N LEU A 90 1.04 4.80 0.15
CA LEU A 90 0.52 5.48 1.32
C LEU A 90 -1.00 5.63 1.25
N PHE A 91 -1.53 5.88 0.05
CA PHE A 91 -2.98 5.91 -0.17
C PHE A 91 -3.62 4.58 0.24
N VAL A 92 -3.05 3.46 -0.21
CA VAL A 92 -3.60 2.15 0.13
C VAL A 92 -3.52 1.90 1.63
N TRP A 93 -2.38 2.23 2.24
CA TRP A 93 -2.23 2.08 3.69
C TRP A 93 -3.29 2.86 4.46
N GLU A 94 -3.52 4.13 4.10
CA GLU A 94 -4.53 4.95 4.77
C GLU A 94 -5.93 4.34 4.66
N ARG A 95 -6.23 3.66 3.54
CA ARG A 95 -7.53 3.01 3.35
C ARG A 95 -7.69 1.71 4.12
N ILE A 96 -6.61 0.96 4.34
CA ILE A 96 -6.71 -0.37 4.98
C ILE A 96 -6.29 -0.38 6.44
N ARG A 97 -5.61 0.66 6.93
CA ARG A 97 -4.97 0.63 8.24
C ARG A 97 -5.91 0.24 9.40
N ASP A 98 -7.15 0.70 9.36
CA ASP A 98 -8.12 0.39 10.40
C ASP A 98 -8.56 -1.07 10.38
N LEU A 99 -8.48 -1.72 9.22
CA LEU A 99 -8.84 -3.12 9.06
C LEU A 99 -7.70 -4.07 9.40
N VAL A 100 -6.46 -3.61 9.36
CA VAL A 100 -5.29 -4.50 9.51
C VAL A 100 -5.30 -5.27 10.83
N PRO A 101 -5.59 -4.65 12.00
CA PRO A 101 -5.67 -5.43 13.23
C PRO A 101 -6.73 -6.54 13.17
N GLN A 102 -7.86 -6.27 12.54
CA GLN A 102 -8.93 -7.24 12.40
C GLN A 102 -8.53 -8.38 11.44
N ILE A 103 -7.80 -8.06 10.39
CA ILE A 103 -7.28 -9.06 9.45
C ILE A 103 -6.29 -9.98 10.16
N ARG A 104 -5.40 -9.41 10.96
CA ARG A 104 -4.42 -10.18 11.74
C ARG A 104 -5.09 -11.15 12.69
N GLU A 105 -6.15 -10.72 13.33
CA GLU A 105 -6.89 -11.59 14.24
C GLU A 105 -7.62 -12.69 13.48
N ALA A 106 -8.30 -12.35 12.40
CA ALA A 106 -9.04 -13.33 11.60
C ALA A 106 -8.10 -14.41 11.02
N ASN A 107 -6.92 -14.00 10.58
CA ASN A 107 -5.92 -14.91 9.99
C ASN A 107 -5.08 -15.64 11.05
N LYS A 108 -5.20 -15.24 12.33
CA LYS A 108 -4.30 -15.70 13.39
C LYS A 108 -2.84 -15.47 13.02
N ASN A 109 -2.59 -14.37 12.32
CA ASN A 109 -1.26 -14.03 11.84
C ASN A 109 -0.95 -12.56 12.14
N PRO A 110 -0.20 -12.29 13.22
CA PRO A 110 0.12 -10.90 13.59
C PRO A 110 1.08 -10.22 12.60
N THR A 111 1.64 -10.96 11.64
CA THR A 111 2.55 -10.39 10.65
C THR A 111 1.87 -10.00 9.34
N SER A 112 0.56 -10.21 9.21
CA SER A 112 -0.17 -9.79 8.00
C SER A 112 0.01 -8.29 7.77
N PHE A 113 0.46 -7.91 6.57
CA PHE A 113 0.70 -6.52 6.17
C PHE A 113 1.74 -5.78 7.04
N GLN A 114 2.63 -6.53 7.70
CA GLN A 114 3.67 -5.94 8.54
C GLN A 114 4.67 -5.11 7.72
N ASN A 115 5.02 -5.57 6.54
CA ASN A 115 5.95 -4.82 5.68
C ASN A 115 5.32 -3.51 5.23
N LEU A 116 4.07 -3.56 4.78
CA LEU A 116 3.37 -2.36 4.35
C LEU A 116 3.23 -1.36 5.49
N GLU A 117 2.88 -1.82 6.69
CA GLU A 117 2.80 -0.95 7.86
C GLU A 117 4.14 -0.27 8.15
N THR A 118 5.21 -1.05 8.17
CA THR A 118 6.56 -0.53 8.45
C THR A 118 6.97 0.53 7.44
N VAL A 119 6.81 0.23 6.15
CA VAL A 119 7.21 1.15 5.09
C VAL A 119 6.32 2.40 5.07
N ALA A 120 5.01 2.23 5.28
CA ALA A 120 4.10 3.38 5.33
C ALA A 120 4.44 4.31 6.49
N ASN A 121 4.75 3.78 7.66
CA ASN A 121 5.15 4.59 8.80
C ASN A 121 6.48 5.32 8.54
N ASP A 122 7.43 4.65 7.90
CA ASP A 122 8.69 5.30 7.49
C ASP A 122 8.44 6.38 6.45
N TYR A 123 7.51 6.16 5.54
CA TYR A 123 7.13 7.14 4.53
C TYR A 123 6.56 8.39 5.18
N ILE A 124 5.68 8.22 6.15
CA ILE A 124 5.10 9.35 6.89
C ILE A 124 6.20 10.16 7.59
N LYS A 125 7.15 9.49 8.25
CA LYS A 125 8.28 10.15 8.88
C LYS A 125 9.12 10.93 7.88
N TRP A 126 9.39 10.34 6.73
CA TRP A 126 10.15 10.99 5.66
C TRP A 126 9.42 12.24 5.16
N LEU A 127 8.10 12.15 4.95
CA LEU A 127 7.29 13.31 4.57
C LEU A 127 7.34 14.40 5.64
N ASP A 128 7.26 14.03 6.91
CA ASP A 128 7.27 14.99 8.02
C ASP A 128 8.57 15.80 8.07
N THR A 129 9.69 15.22 7.65
CA THR A 129 10.95 15.95 7.59
C THR A 129 11.01 16.94 6.43
N ARG A 130 10.22 16.74 5.39
CA ARG A 130 10.26 17.54 4.16
C ARG A 130 9.09 18.51 4.05
N ALA A 131 7.92 18.10 4.51
CA ALA A 131 6.69 18.87 4.40
C ALA A 131 5.78 18.47 5.57
N PRO A 132 5.91 19.10 6.73
CA PRO A 132 5.25 18.65 7.97
C PRO A 132 3.72 18.54 7.90
N GLU A 133 3.08 19.25 6.98
CA GLU A 133 1.62 19.21 6.86
C GLU A 133 1.12 18.30 5.74
N ALA A 134 2.04 17.70 4.98
CA ALA A 134 1.67 16.95 3.78
C ALA A 134 0.86 15.70 4.09
N HIS A 135 1.25 14.92 5.10
CA HIS A 135 0.52 13.69 5.44
C HIS A 135 -0.89 13.99 5.93
N ALA A 136 -1.06 14.98 6.80
CA ALA A 136 -2.37 15.34 7.30
C ALA A 136 -3.29 15.81 6.17
N ALA A 137 -2.78 16.61 5.26
CA ALA A 137 -3.55 17.09 4.11
C ALA A 137 -3.93 15.93 3.19
N PHE A 138 -3.02 15.00 2.96
CA PHE A 138 -3.25 13.82 2.15
C PHE A 138 -4.32 12.92 2.78
N ALA A 139 -4.19 12.63 4.06
CA ALA A 139 -5.16 11.80 4.77
C ALA A 139 -6.57 12.42 4.75
N ALA A 140 -6.66 13.74 4.88
CA ALA A 140 -7.94 14.43 4.84
C ALA A 140 -8.62 14.31 3.47
N ARG A 141 -7.85 14.34 2.38
CA ARG A 141 -8.41 14.19 1.03
C ARG A 141 -8.91 12.78 0.75
N ILE A 142 -8.24 11.80 1.32
CA ILE A 142 -8.62 10.38 1.12
C ILE A 142 -9.90 10.08 1.89
N GLY A 143 -10.03 10.68 3.03
CA GLY A 143 -11.15 10.63 3.95
C GLY A 143 -12.01 9.54 3.98
#